data_985056632b7a1b3cecd91653a456e8f5
#
_entry.id   985056632b7a1b3cecd91653a456e8f5
#
_cell.length_a   1.000
_cell.length_b   1.000
_cell.length_c   1.000
_cell.angle_alpha   90.00
_cell.angle_beta   90.00
_cell.angle_gamma   90.00
#
_symmetry.space_group_name_H-M   'P 1'
#
loop_
_entity.id
_entity.type
_entity.pdbx_description
1 polymer ?
#
loop_
_entity_poly.entity_id
_entity_poly.type
_entity_poly.pdbx_seq_one_letter_code
_entity_poly.pdbx_strand_id
1 'polypeptide(L)'
;MAEEKELYVVSAQLQALSEKLEGMQRTAAGCCDMLDQKAAELESFFAGRGGAALQKHFRRETECCREEMEGLHDYAERLQKIAAEYEAAEKVNRNGSEGT
;
A
#
# COMPACT_ATOMS: atom_id res chain seq x y z
N MET A 1 -3.24 24.24 22.72
CA MET A 1 -1.83 23.82 22.79
C MET A 1 -1.65 22.31 22.80
N ALA A 2 -2.28 21.58 23.72
CA ALA A 2 -2.25 20.13 23.73
C ALA A 2 -2.85 19.54 22.45
N GLU A 3 -3.95 20.11 21.97
CA GLU A 3 -4.62 19.69 20.75
C GLU A 3 -3.75 19.85 19.49
N GLU A 4 -2.96 20.91 19.41
CA GLU A 4 -2.06 21.16 18.29
C GLU A 4 -0.95 20.11 18.23
N LYS A 5 -0.39 19.74 19.37
CA LYS A 5 0.61 18.68 19.44
C LYS A 5 0.03 17.33 19.08
N GLU A 6 -1.19 17.04 19.53
CA GLU A 6 -1.89 15.79 19.22
C GLU A 6 -2.15 15.68 17.73
N LEU A 7 -2.63 16.73 17.06
CA LEU A 7 -2.87 16.77 15.63
C LEU A 7 -1.58 16.57 14.83
N TYR A 8 -0.50 17.21 15.27
CA TYR A 8 0.81 17.05 14.62
C TYR A 8 1.33 15.61 14.73
N VAL A 9 1.24 15.01 15.91
CA VAL A 9 1.67 13.63 16.16
C VAL A 9 0.84 12.66 15.32
N VAL A 10 -0.48 12.86 15.26
CA VAL A 10 -1.38 12.01 14.46
C VAL A 10 -1.03 12.11 12.98
N SER A 11 -0.82 13.33 12.46
CA SER A 11 -0.42 13.54 11.08
C SER A 11 0.90 12.84 10.76
N ALA A 12 1.92 12.99 11.61
CA ALA A 12 3.22 12.36 11.44
C ALA A 12 3.12 10.84 11.47
N GLN A 13 2.31 10.28 12.37
CA GLN A 13 2.09 8.85 12.48
C GLN A 13 1.38 8.30 11.23
N LEU A 14 0.38 9.02 10.71
CA LEU A 14 -0.34 8.62 9.50
C LEU A 14 0.57 8.64 8.28
N GLN A 15 1.43 9.64 8.15
CA GLN A 15 2.41 9.71 7.07
C GLN A 15 3.41 8.56 7.14
N ALA A 16 3.94 8.28 8.34
CA ALA A 16 4.87 7.19 8.55
C ALA A 16 4.23 5.83 8.22
N LEU A 17 2.98 5.62 8.62
CA LEU A 17 2.23 4.41 8.30
C LEU A 17 2.00 4.29 6.80
N SER A 18 1.63 5.37 6.13
CA SER A 18 1.43 5.41 4.68
C SER A 18 2.72 5.02 3.93
N GLU A 19 3.86 5.59 4.30
CA GLU A 19 5.15 5.27 3.71
C GLU A 19 5.53 3.81 3.92
N LYS A 20 5.26 3.28 5.10
CA LYS A 20 5.50 1.88 5.42
C LYS A 20 4.65 0.96 4.57
N LEU A 21 3.36 1.27 4.41
CA LEU A 21 2.45 0.52 3.56
C LEU A 21 2.87 0.56 2.09
N GLU A 22 3.30 1.70 1.58
CA GLU A 22 3.83 1.82 0.22
C GLU A 22 5.09 0.97 0.02
N GLY A 23 5.99 0.96 1.00
CA GLY A 23 7.19 0.12 0.97
C GLY A 23 6.84 -1.36 0.94
N MET A 24 5.89 -1.78 1.77
CA MET A 24 5.40 -3.15 1.80
C MET A 24 4.72 -3.53 0.47
N GLN A 25 3.93 -2.63 -0.08
CA GLN A 25 3.26 -2.83 -1.37
C GLN A 25 4.29 -3.04 -2.49
N ARG A 26 5.33 -2.22 -2.57
CA ARG A 26 6.39 -2.36 -3.58
C ARG A 26 7.14 -3.69 -3.44
N THR A 27 7.47 -4.08 -2.22
CA THR A 27 8.14 -5.36 -1.94
C THR A 27 7.28 -6.53 -2.40
N ALA A 28 6.00 -6.48 -2.06
CA ALA A 28 5.07 -7.54 -2.40
C ALA A 28 4.78 -7.58 -3.91
N ALA A 29 4.70 -6.43 -4.59
CA ALA A 29 4.57 -6.36 -6.05
C ALA A 29 5.79 -7.00 -6.73
N GLY A 30 6.99 -6.75 -6.20
CA GLY A 30 8.22 -7.38 -6.67
C GLY A 30 8.19 -8.89 -6.50
N CYS A 31 7.63 -9.39 -5.40
CA CYS A 31 7.44 -10.82 -5.17
C CYS A 31 6.46 -11.43 -6.19
N CYS A 32 5.37 -10.72 -6.51
CA CYS A 32 4.42 -11.18 -7.53
C CYS A 32 5.09 -11.27 -8.90
N ASP A 33 5.91 -10.29 -9.28
CA ASP A 33 6.66 -10.30 -10.53
C ASP A 33 7.62 -11.48 -10.58
N MET A 34 8.30 -11.77 -9.48
CA MET A 34 9.20 -12.90 -9.36
C MET A 34 8.47 -14.24 -9.49
N LEU A 35 7.30 -14.36 -8.88
CA LEU A 35 6.45 -15.55 -9.01
C LEU A 35 6.00 -15.77 -10.46
N ASP A 36 5.58 -14.70 -11.15
CA ASP A 36 5.23 -14.79 -12.57
C ASP A 36 6.40 -15.25 -13.41
N GLN A 37 7.58 -14.71 -13.17
CA GLN A 37 8.79 -15.07 -13.88
C GLN A 37 9.17 -16.55 -13.65
N LYS A 38 9.10 -17.00 -12.39
CA LYS A 38 9.38 -18.40 -12.06
C LYS A 38 8.33 -19.35 -12.63
N ALA A 39 7.07 -18.96 -12.62
CA ALA A 39 6.00 -19.74 -13.25
C ALA A 39 6.26 -19.89 -14.76
N ALA A 40 6.68 -18.82 -15.45
CA ALA A 40 7.02 -18.87 -16.86
C ALA A 40 8.22 -19.79 -17.13
N GLU A 41 9.25 -19.75 -16.29
CA GLU A 41 10.42 -20.65 -16.39
C GLU A 41 10.04 -22.12 -16.23
N LEU A 42 9.06 -22.41 -15.37
CA LEU A 42 8.58 -23.76 -15.12
C LEU A 42 7.57 -24.26 -16.17
N GLU A 43 7.12 -23.39 -17.04
CA GLU A 43 6.10 -23.72 -18.06
C GLU A 43 6.49 -24.93 -18.90
N SER A 44 7.77 -25.03 -19.29
CA SER A 44 8.28 -26.14 -20.07
C SER A 44 8.26 -27.48 -19.32
N PHE A 45 8.24 -27.46 -17.99
CA PHE A 45 8.17 -28.65 -17.15
C PHE A 45 6.74 -29.13 -16.90
N PHE A 46 5.76 -28.27 -17.11
CA PHE A 46 4.35 -28.57 -16.90
C PHE A 46 3.68 -28.90 -18.24
N ALA A 47 4.13 -29.99 -18.87
CA ALA A 47 3.48 -30.49 -20.09
C ALA A 47 2.27 -31.34 -19.69
N GLY A 48 1.12 -31.10 -20.34
CA GLY A 48 -0.07 -31.89 -20.15
C GLY A 48 -1.17 -31.17 -19.34
N ARG A 49 -2.29 -31.87 -19.12
CA ARG A 49 -3.48 -31.29 -18.47
C ARG A 49 -3.25 -30.82 -17.05
N GLY A 50 -2.52 -31.62 -16.26
CA GLY A 50 -2.22 -31.28 -14.88
C GLY A 50 -1.36 -30.03 -14.74
N GLY A 51 -0.37 -29.91 -15.62
CA GLY A 51 0.50 -28.75 -15.68
C GLY A 51 -0.22 -27.48 -16.08
N ALA A 52 -1.08 -27.56 -17.09
CA ALA A 52 -1.88 -26.42 -17.53
C ALA A 52 -2.84 -25.92 -16.43
N ALA A 53 -3.48 -26.87 -15.71
CA ALA A 53 -4.36 -26.52 -14.60
C ALA A 53 -3.60 -25.84 -13.46
N LEU A 54 -2.40 -26.32 -13.14
CA LEU A 54 -1.55 -25.76 -12.09
C LEU A 54 -1.10 -24.34 -12.46
N GLN A 55 -0.69 -24.10 -13.70
CA GLN A 55 -0.32 -22.78 -14.19
C GLN A 55 -1.48 -21.79 -14.11
N LYS A 56 -2.68 -22.23 -14.51
CA LYS A 56 -3.88 -21.40 -14.43
C LYS A 56 -4.19 -21.01 -13.00
N HIS A 57 -4.04 -21.96 -12.08
CA HIS A 57 -4.21 -21.71 -10.65
C HIS A 57 -3.19 -20.69 -10.13
N PHE A 58 -1.93 -20.85 -10.49
CA PHE A 58 -0.84 -19.94 -10.13
C PHE A 58 -1.09 -18.51 -10.62
N ARG A 59 -1.48 -18.36 -11.87
CA ARG A 59 -1.80 -17.05 -12.45
C ARG A 59 -2.95 -16.38 -11.71
N ARG A 60 -3.98 -17.13 -11.37
CA ARG A 60 -5.14 -16.63 -10.64
C ARG A 60 -4.75 -16.14 -9.26
N GLU A 61 -3.94 -16.91 -8.53
CA GLU A 61 -3.45 -16.52 -7.21
C GLU A 61 -2.57 -15.27 -7.27
N THR A 62 -1.71 -15.16 -8.27
CA THR A 62 -0.86 -14.00 -8.47
C THR A 62 -1.70 -12.75 -8.77
N GLU A 63 -2.73 -12.87 -9.60
CA GLU A 63 -3.65 -11.77 -9.90
C GLU A 63 -4.40 -11.32 -8.65
N CYS A 64 -4.87 -12.24 -7.82
CA CYS A 64 -5.52 -11.93 -6.54
C CYS A 64 -4.56 -11.15 -5.62
N CYS A 65 -3.31 -11.57 -5.54
CA CYS A 65 -2.29 -10.85 -4.77
C CYS A 65 -2.08 -9.44 -5.30
N ARG A 66 -2.02 -9.25 -6.60
CA ARG A 66 -1.86 -7.92 -7.21
C ARG A 66 -3.04 -7.01 -6.90
N GLU A 67 -4.27 -7.53 -6.95
CA GLU A 67 -5.47 -6.77 -6.59
C GLU A 67 -5.44 -6.33 -5.13
N GLU A 68 -5.03 -7.22 -4.24
CA GLU A 68 -4.86 -6.89 -2.82
C GLU A 68 -3.80 -5.80 -2.60
N MET A 69 -2.72 -5.83 -3.39
CA MET A 69 -1.66 -4.83 -3.34
C MET A 69 -2.14 -3.46 -3.82
N GLU A 70 -2.96 -3.42 -4.86
CA GLU A 70 -3.59 -2.19 -5.32
C GLU A 70 -4.48 -1.61 -4.23
N GLY A 71 -5.22 -2.46 -3.51
CA GLY A 71 -6.01 -2.06 -2.35
C GLY A 71 -5.18 -1.44 -1.25
N LEU A 72 -4.00 -1.98 -0.98
CA LEU A 72 -3.05 -1.41 -0.01
C LEU A 72 -2.51 -0.04 -0.47
N HIS A 73 -2.23 0.10 -1.76
CA HIS A 73 -1.80 1.37 -2.33
C HIS A 73 -2.87 2.45 -2.16
N ASP A 74 -4.12 2.12 -2.49
CA ASP A 74 -5.26 3.02 -2.31
C ASP A 74 -5.46 3.41 -0.85
N TYR A 75 -5.28 2.46 0.05
CA TYR A 75 -5.36 2.68 1.49
C TYR A 75 -4.26 3.65 1.95
N ALA A 76 -3.04 3.46 1.48
CA ALA A 76 -1.92 4.35 1.77
C ALA A 76 -2.17 5.78 1.27
N GLU A 77 -2.72 5.93 0.07
CA GLU A 77 -3.10 7.25 -0.45
C GLU A 77 -4.16 7.94 0.40
N ARG A 78 -5.15 7.18 0.88
CA ARG A 78 -6.18 7.71 1.79
C ARG A 78 -5.58 8.19 3.10
N LEU A 79 -4.62 7.45 3.65
CA LEU A 79 -3.91 7.86 4.86
C LEU A 79 -3.13 9.16 4.64
N GLN A 80 -2.51 9.33 3.48
CA GLN A 80 -1.82 10.58 3.14
C GLN A 80 -2.78 11.76 3.07
N LYS A 81 -3.96 11.57 2.48
CA LYS A 81 -5.00 12.61 2.45
C LYS A 81 -5.47 13.00 3.83
N ILE A 82 -5.70 12.00 4.69
CA ILE A 82 -6.11 12.24 6.09
C ILE A 82 -5.01 13.00 6.82
N ALA A 83 -3.76 12.61 6.65
CA ALA A 83 -2.62 13.30 7.24
C ALA A 83 -2.54 14.77 6.80
N ALA A 84 -2.75 15.03 5.51
CA ALA A 84 -2.79 16.39 4.97
C ALA A 84 -3.93 17.22 5.56
N GLU A 85 -5.09 16.61 5.77
CA GLU A 85 -6.23 17.27 6.42
C GLU A 85 -5.92 17.64 7.86
N TYR A 86 -5.25 16.75 8.62
CA TYR A 86 -4.81 17.05 9.99
C TYR A 86 -3.77 18.16 10.02
N GLU A 87 -2.83 18.18 9.08
CA GLU A 87 -1.84 19.26 8.96
C GLU A 87 -2.51 20.61 8.66
N ALA A 88 -3.48 20.61 7.75
CA ALA A 88 -4.24 21.81 7.41
C ALA A 88 -5.03 22.33 8.61
N ALA A 89 -5.67 21.43 9.36
CA ALA A 89 -6.39 21.77 10.60
C ALA A 89 -5.46 22.35 11.64
N GLU A 90 -4.28 21.80 11.82
CA GLU A 90 -3.25 22.31 12.72
C GLU A 90 -2.82 23.73 12.36
N LYS A 91 -2.57 23.98 11.07
CA LYS A 91 -2.21 25.32 10.57
C LYS A 91 -3.31 26.34 10.85
N VAL A 92 -4.56 25.97 10.60
CA VAL A 92 -5.71 26.84 10.87
C VAL A 92 -5.82 27.15 12.36
N ASN A 93 -5.66 26.14 13.21
CA ASN A 93 -5.70 26.33 14.67
C ASN A 93 -4.56 27.21 15.14
N ARG A 94 -3.36 27.03 14.60
CA ARG A 94 -2.19 27.84 14.95
C ARG A 94 -2.41 29.30 14.53
N ASN A 95 -2.86 29.55 13.31
CA ASN A 95 -3.13 30.88 12.80
C ASN A 95 -4.25 31.55 13.57
N GLY A 96 -5.31 30.81 13.90
CA GLY A 96 -6.40 31.29 14.74
C GLY A 96 -5.94 31.67 16.15
N SER A 97 -5.06 30.89 16.72
CA SER A 97 -4.45 31.13 18.03
C SER A 97 -3.55 32.38 18.02
N GLU A 98 -2.78 32.59 16.97
CA GLU A 98 -1.91 33.74 16.79
C GLU A 98 -2.69 35.02 16.48
N GLY A 99 -3.85 34.91 15.83
CA GLY A 99 -4.69 36.02 15.44
C GLY A 99 -5.51 36.63 16.60
N THR A 100 -5.55 35.98 17.73
CA THR A 100 -6.28 36.46 18.90
C THR A 100 -5.34 36.98 19.96
#